data_92389c0810dda01c816747385de24f92
#
_entry.id   92389c0810dda01c816747385de24f92
#
_cell.length_a   1.000
_cell.length_b   1.000
_cell.length_c   1.000
_cell.angle_alpha   90.00
_cell.angle_beta   90.00
_cell.angle_gamma   90.00
#
_symmetry.space_group_name_H-M   'P 1'
#
loop_
_entity.id
_entity.type
_entity.pdbx_description
1 polymer ?
#
loop_
_entity_poly.entity_id
_entity_poly.type
_entity_poly.pdbx_seq_one_letter_code
_entity_poly.pdbx_strand_id
1 'polypeptide(L)'
;MMGQHDRSEALFHYFRLEDQVPETHLLRLIEKHISFAFVRQQLKDRYSELGRPSIDPELLLRILLIGYLYGITSERKLVEELRMHLAWRWFTGLGFDQEIPHHSTFSKNRHGRFRESNLFEELFEQIVRQCVEVGLVEGKHLSVDGSFVEANAAKQSRIPREQLVEAAQVKHIVRQYLQELEQQNPVEEPVHTQDQVSTTDPDSTYATKGGTPARLGYYDNYLVDNQSCVIVGVQATAARMSQETVAADHAHPFRAMAGR
;
A
#
# COMPACT_ATOMS: atom_id res chain seq x y z
N MET A 1 -23.17 -4.88 -45.58
CA MET A 1 -23.96 -3.67 -45.47
C MET A 1 -23.30 -2.81 -44.38
N MET A 2 -22.91 -1.57 -44.66
CA MET A 2 -22.25 -0.68 -43.73
C MET A 2 -23.30 -0.06 -42.82
N GLY A 3 -23.16 -0.18 -41.49
CA GLY A 3 -24.07 0.49 -40.52
C GLY A 3 -23.82 1.99 -40.49
N GLN A 4 -24.89 2.77 -40.30
CA GLN A 4 -24.80 4.20 -40.04
C GLN A 4 -24.98 4.43 -38.52
N HIS A 5 -24.17 5.32 -37.96
CA HIS A 5 -24.25 5.71 -36.56
C HIS A 5 -24.85 7.13 -36.49
N ASP A 6 -26.05 7.22 -35.97
CA ASP A 6 -26.69 8.50 -35.69
C ASP A 6 -26.31 8.95 -34.29
N ARG A 7 -25.78 10.19 -34.17
CA ARG A 7 -25.47 10.79 -32.89
C ARG A 7 -26.76 11.24 -32.21
N SER A 8 -27.08 10.64 -31.08
CA SER A 8 -28.21 11.08 -30.25
C SER A 8 -27.71 12.11 -29.22
N GLU A 9 -28.27 13.31 -29.26
CA GLU A 9 -28.03 14.38 -28.30
C GLU A 9 -29.28 14.57 -27.47
N ALA A 10 -29.52 13.70 -26.49
CA ALA A 10 -30.60 13.89 -25.55
C ALA A 10 -30.20 14.89 -24.47
N LEU A 11 -31.11 15.88 -24.21
CA LEU A 11 -30.88 16.89 -23.19
C LEU A 11 -30.95 16.35 -21.77
N PHE A 12 -31.68 15.26 -21.56
CA PHE A 12 -31.87 14.61 -20.28
C PHE A 12 -31.70 13.10 -20.42
N HIS A 13 -30.87 12.51 -19.51
CA HIS A 13 -30.70 11.08 -19.38
C HIS A 13 -31.11 10.67 -17.96
N TYR A 14 -32.10 9.79 -17.84
CA TYR A 14 -32.49 9.19 -16.56
C TYR A 14 -31.83 7.82 -16.45
N PHE A 15 -30.78 7.70 -15.61
CA PHE A 15 -30.18 6.44 -15.30
C PHE A 15 -29.59 6.44 -13.88
N ARG A 16 -29.47 5.27 -13.29
CA ARG A 16 -28.76 5.09 -12.03
C ARG A 16 -27.37 4.53 -12.34
N LEU A 17 -26.34 5.02 -11.63
CA LEU A 17 -24.98 4.46 -11.74
C LEU A 17 -24.97 2.95 -11.44
N GLU A 18 -25.82 2.52 -10.51
CA GLU A 18 -26.05 1.12 -10.16
C GLU A 18 -26.37 0.25 -11.38
N ASP A 19 -27.22 0.74 -12.27
CA ASP A 19 -27.69 -0.03 -13.44
C ASP A 19 -26.67 -0.06 -14.58
N GLN A 20 -25.64 0.83 -14.53
CA GLN A 20 -24.64 0.95 -15.58
C GLN A 20 -23.41 0.07 -15.36
N VAL A 21 -23.19 -0.40 -14.13
CA VAL A 21 -22.03 -1.23 -13.80
C VAL A 21 -22.43 -2.69 -13.87
N PRO A 22 -21.81 -3.51 -14.75
CA PRO A 22 -22.13 -4.94 -14.86
C PRO A 22 -21.91 -5.70 -13.55
N GLU A 23 -22.76 -6.68 -13.26
CA GLU A 23 -22.64 -7.52 -12.05
C GLU A 23 -21.31 -8.27 -11.95
N THR A 24 -20.69 -8.59 -13.08
CA THR A 24 -19.38 -9.25 -13.16
C THR A 24 -18.20 -8.28 -13.02
N HIS A 25 -18.44 -6.98 -12.87
CA HIS A 25 -17.37 -6.00 -12.78
C HIS A 25 -16.56 -6.17 -11.49
N LEU A 26 -15.22 -6.08 -11.58
CA LEU A 26 -14.31 -6.28 -10.44
C LEU A 26 -14.70 -5.46 -9.21
N LEU A 27 -15.05 -4.19 -9.39
CA LEU A 27 -15.42 -3.32 -8.26
C LEU A 27 -16.72 -3.75 -7.58
N ARG A 28 -17.67 -4.39 -8.30
CA ARG A 28 -18.85 -5.00 -7.68
C ARG A 28 -18.48 -6.21 -6.82
N LEU A 29 -17.58 -7.05 -7.31
CA LEU A 29 -17.11 -8.20 -6.53
C LEU A 29 -16.40 -7.74 -5.26
N ILE A 30 -15.58 -6.70 -5.35
CA ILE A 30 -14.92 -6.09 -4.18
C ILE A 30 -15.97 -5.55 -3.19
N GLU A 31 -16.92 -4.73 -3.64
CA GLU A 31 -17.97 -4.18 -2.78
C GLU A 31 -18.81 -5.24 -2.09
N LYS A 32 -19.07 -6.34 -2.78
CA LYS A 32 -19.87 -7.46 -2.25
C LYS A 32 -19.14 -8.22 -1.12
N HIS A 33 -17.82 -8.34 -1.21
CA HIS A 33 -17.05 -9.20 -0.31
C HIS A 33 -16.22 -8.45 0.72
N ILE A 34 -15.90 -7.17 0.48
CA ILE A 34 -15.03 -6.37 1.35
C ILE A 34 -15.82 -5.20 1.93
N SER A 35 -15.90 -5.15 3.26
CA SER A 35 -16.49 -4.01 3.97
C SER A 35 -15.40 -3.00 4.32
N PHE A 36 -15.59 -1.75 3.91
CA PHE A 36 -14.69 -0.63 4.23
C PHE A 36 -15.14 0.17 5.47
N ALA A 37 -16.18 -0.27 6.16
CA ALA A 37 -16.75 0.46 7.31
C ALA A 37 -15.76 0.64 8.48
N PHE A 38 -14.79 -0.27 8.65
CA PHE A 38 -13.76 -0.21 9.68
C PHE A 38 -12.87 1.04 9.56
N VAL A 39 -12.67 1.57 8.35
CA VAL A 39 -11.77 2.70 8.06
C VAL A 39 -12.12 3.94 8.87
N ARG A 40 -13.41 4.25 8.99
CA ARG A 40 -13.87 5.40 9.78
C ARG A 40 -13.60 5.21 11.26
N GLN A 41 -13.78 4.00 11.78
CA GLN A 41 -13.53 3.69 13.18
C GLN A 41 -12.05 3.78 13.50
N GLN A 42 -11.20 3.19 12.69
CA GLN A 42 -9.75 3.15 12.88
C GLN A 42 -9.10 4.54 12.81
N LEU A 43 -9.61 5.40 11.95
CA LEU A 43 -9.05 6.74 11.76
C LEU A 43 -9.74 7.82 12.59
N LYS A 44 -10.76 7.49 13.39
CA LYS A 44 -11.56 8.45 14.16
C LYS A 44 -10.70 9.41 14.99
N ASP A 45 -9.73 8.89 15.73
CA ASP A 45 -8.90 9.66 16.65
C ASP A 45 -7.88 10.57 15.92
N ARG A 46 -7.71 10.37 14.61
CA ARG A 46 -6.85 11.20 13.76
C ARG A 46 -7.59 12.35 13.08
N TYR A 47 -8.89 12.47 13.31
CA TYR A 47 -9.74 13.55 12.82
C TYR A 47 -10.14 14.47 13.97
N SER A 48 -9.99 15.79 13.76
CA SER A 48 -10.43 16.79 14.73
C SER A 48 -11.96 16.82 14.77
N GLU A 49 -12.52 16.99 15.96
CA GLU A 49 -13.97 17.22 16.18
C GLU A 49 -14.38 18.65 15.85
N LEU A 50 -13.42 19.56 15.71
CA LEU A 50 -13.64 20.98 15.45
C LEU A 50 -13.15 21.37 14.05
N GLY A 51 -13.84 22.35 13.45
CA GLY A 51 -13.44 22.94 12.19
C GLY A 51 -14.26 22.43 10.98
N ARG A 52 -13.79 22.74 9.76
CA ARG A 52 -14.45 22.32 8.52
C ARG A 52 -14.35 20.79 8.38
N PRO A 53 -15.46 20.10 8.08
CA PRO A 53 -15.44 18.67 7.82
C PRO A 53 -14.40 18.29 6.76
N SER A 54 -13.57 17.31 7.07
CA SER A 54 -12.61 16.73 6.14
C SER A 54 -13.32 15.74 5.22
N ILE A 55 -12.62 15.32 4.14
CA ILE A 55 -13.11 14.27 3.25
C ILE A 55 -13.20 12.96 4.02
N ASP A 56 -14.24 12.19 3.74
CA ASP A 56 -14.46 10.85 4.29
C ASP A 56 -13.25 9.95 4.01
N PRO A 57 -12.64 9.34 5.04
CA PRO A 57 -11.48 8.46 4.86
C PRO A 57 -11.81 7.19 4.05
N GLU A 58 -13.02 6.67 4.15
CA GLU A 58 -13.47 5.53 3.33
C GLU A 58 -13.48 5.90 1.85
N LEU A 59 -14.00 7.07 1.50
CA LEU A 59 -13.98 7.58 0.13
C LEU A 59 -12.53 7.68 -0.40
N LEU A 60 -11.64 8.23 0.41
CA LEU A 60 -10.22 8.35 0.03
C LEU A 60 -9.55 6.99 -0.18
N LEU A 61 -9.82 6.01 0.69
CA LEU A 61 -9.29 4.65 0.54
C LEU A 61 -9.81 3.98 -0.74
N ARG A 62 -11.12 4.10 -1.03
CA ARG A 62 -11.72 3.56 -2.26
C ARG A 62 -11.09 4.15 -3.52
N ILE A 63 -10.81 5.44 -3.54
CA ILE A 63 -10.11 6.09 -4.67
C ILE A 63 -8.67 5.61 -4.78
N LEU A 64 -7.94 5.48 -3.68
CA LEU A 64 -6.57 4.94 -3.68
C LEU A 64 -6.54 3.49 -4.17
N LEU A 65 -7.49 2.67 -3.72
CA LEU A 65 -7.63 1.29 -4.17
C LEU A 65 -7.84 1.19 -5.70
N ILE A 66 -8.68 2.06 -6.27
CA ILE A 66 -8.81 2.17 -7.73
C ILE A 66 -7.45 2.46 -8.37
N GLY A 67 -6.69 3.41 -7.83
CA GLY A 67 -5.35 3.73 -8.33
C GLY A 67 -4.43 2.51 -8.38
N TYR A 68 -4.40 1.71 -7.33
CA TYR A 68 -3.61 0.47 -7.27
C TYR A 68 -4.12 -0.59 -8.23
N LEU A 69 -5.42 -0.87 -8.24
CA LEU A 69 -6.03 -1.91 -9.09
C LEU A 69 -5.86 -1.64 -10.60
N TYR A 70 -5.88 -0.37 -10.99
CA TYR A 70 -5.77 0.03 -12.40
C TYR A 70 -4.38 0.58 -12.77
N GLY A 71 -3.39 0.49 -11.88
CA GLY A 71 -2.01 0.88 -12.14
C GLY A 71 -1.81 2.39 -12.37
N ILE A 72 -2.66 3.25 -11.77
CA ILE A 72 -2.56 4.69 -11.91
C ILE A 72 -1.73 5.27 -10.76
N THR A 73 -0.50 5.60 -11.02
CA THR A 73 0.45 6.15 -10.03
C THR A 73 0.28 7.66 -9.82
N SER A 74 -0.28 8.38 -10.80
CA SER A 74 -0.49 9.83 -10.72
C SER A 74 -1.82 10.17 -10.09
N GLU A 75 -1.82 10.81 -8.93
CA GLU A 75 -3.03 11.25 -8.23
C GLU A 75 -3.86 12.26 -9.05
N ARG A 76 -3.20 13.09 -9.87
CA ARG A 76 -3.89 14.01 -10.81
C ARG A 76 -4.66 13.22 -11.86
N LYS A 77 -3.99 12.27 -12.52
CA LYS A 77 -4.60 11.42 -13.53
C LYS A 77 -5.74 10.60 -12.92
N LEU A 78 -5.57 10.06 -11.73
CA LEU A 78 -6.61 9.30 -11.02
C LEU A 78 -7.88 10.13 -10.81
N VAL A 79 -7.75 11.39 -10.39
CA VAL A 79 -8.87 12.31 -10.20
C VAL A 79 -9.55 12.69 -11.52
N GLU A 80 -8.78 12.89 -12.59
CA GLU A 80 -9.30 13.18 -13.94
C GLU A 80 -10.09 11.98 -14.49
N GLU A 81 -9.53 10.78 -14.42
CA GLU A 81 -10.19 9.54 -14.88
C GLU A 81 -11.45 9.23 -14.06
N LEU A 82 -11.41 9.43 -12.74
CA LEU A 82 -12.56 9.24 -11.85
C LEU A 82 -13.77 10.08 -12.30
N ARG A 83 -13.56 11.28 -12.86
CA ARG A 83 -14.63 12.13 -13.37
C ARG A 83 -15.42 11.49 -14.48
N MET A 84 -14.77 10.70 -15.31
CA MET A 84 -15.31 10.15 -16.55
C MET A 84 -15.73 8.68 -16.42
N HIS A 85 -15.32 7.99 -15.38
CA HIS A 85 -15.49 6.53 -15.27
C HIS A 85 -16.71 6.17 -14.41
N LEU A 86 -17.76 5.60 -15.01
CA LEU A 86 -19.02 5.27 -14.33
C LEU A 86 -18.84 4.29 -13.16
N ALA A 87 -18.10 3.19 -13.38
CA ALA A 87 -17.89 2.19 -12.35
C ALA A 87 -17.06 2.71 -11.16
N TRP A 88 -16.14 3.63 -11.39
CA TRP A 88 -15.36 4.25 -10.32
C TRP A 88 -16.19 5.22 -9.50
N ARG A 89 -17.06 6.01 -10.16
CA ARG A 89 -18.03 6.86 -9.48
C ARG A 89 -19.00 6.04 -8.63
N TRP A 90 -19.50 4.96 -9.19
CA TRP A 90 -20.35 4.03 -8.47
C TRP A 90 -19.66 3.47 -7.22
N PHE A 91 -18.44 2.91 -7.37
CA PHE A 91 -17.68 2.30 -6.28
C PHE A 91 -17.29 3.30 -5.18
N THR A 92 -17.06 4.56 -5.53
CA THR A 92 -16.74 5.62 -4.58
C THR A 92 -17.99 6.30 -4.00
N GLY A 93 -19.18 5.99 -4.50
CA GLY A 93 -20.42 6.61 -4.08
C GLY A 93 -20.58 8.06 -4.55
N LEU A 94 -19.77 8.52 -5.53
CA LEU A 94 -19.82 9.89 -6.05
C LEU A 94 -20.78 10.01 -7.21
N GLY A 95 -21.91 10.70 -7.00
CA GLY A 95 -22.83 11.11 -8.06
C GLY A 95 -22.23 12.15 -9.01
N PHE A 96 -22.92 12.46 -10.10
CA PHE A 96 -22.43 13.44 -11.09
C PHE A 96 -22.45 14.88 -10.58
N ASP A 97 -23.32 15.17 -9.63
CA ASP A 97 -23.50 16.44 -8.94
C ASP A 97 -22.48 16.66 -7.81
N GLN A 98 -21.78 15.61 -7.41
CA GLN A 98 -20.80 15.66 -6.32
C GLN A 98 -19.40 16.01 -6.82
N GLU A 99 -18.74 16.89 -6.06
CA GLU A 99 -17.39 17.30 -6.34
C GLU A 99 -16.37 16.20 -5.99
N ILE A 100 -15.47 15.93 -6.93
CA ILE A 100 -14.39 14.98 -6.71
C ILE A 100 -13.29 15.65 -5.89
N PRO A 101 -12.73 14.95 -4.88
CA PRO A 101 -11.66 15.50 -4.06
C PRO A 101 -10.44 15.91 -4.89
N HIS A 102 -9.85 17.05 -4.52
CA HIS A 102 -8.64 17.54 -5.19
C HIS A 102 -7.44 16.63 -4.93
N HIS A 103 -6.60 16.40 -5.93
CA HIS A 103 -5.43 15.52 -5.84
C HIS A 103 -4.52 15.80 -4.63
N SER A 104 -4.32 17.09 -4.25
CA SER A 104 -3.49 17.44 -3.09
C SER A 104 -4.07 16.94 -1.75
N THR A 105 -5.36 16.65 -1.69
CA THR A 105 -5.99 16.06 -0.50
C THR A 105 -5.57 14.60 -0.33
N PHE A 106 -5.42 13.87 -1.43
CA PHE A 106 -4.88 12.50 -1.40
C PHE A 106 -3.47 12.48 -0.85
N SER A 107 -2.60 13.31 -1.41
CA SER A 107 -1.21 13.40 -0.99
C SER A 107 -1.08 13.67 0.52
N LYS A 108 -1.84 14.65 1.03
CA LYS A 108 -1.84 14.99 2.46
C LYS A 108 -2.32 13.84 3.35
N ASN A 109 -3.38 13.13 2.96
CA ASN A 109 -3.90 12.02 3.75
C ASN A 109 -3.02 10.78 3.66
N ARG A 110 -2.51 10.45 2.47
CA ARG A 110 -1.63 9.30 2.26
C ARG A 110 -0.33 9.42 3.04
N HIS A 111 0.32 10.59 3.03
CA HIS A 111 1.57 10.84 3.74
C HIS A 111 1.40 11.21 5.22
N GLY A 112 0.18 11.53 5.64
CA GLY A 112 -0.17 11.80 7.03
C GLY A 112 -0.97 10.64 7.63
N ARG A 113 -2.28 10.84 7.77
CA ARG A 113 -3.18 9.94 8.52
C ARG A 113 -3.11 8.47 8.13
N PHE A 114 -2.97 8.16 6.83
CA PHE A 114 -2.95 6.76 6.36
C PHE A 114 -1.59 6.10 6.61
N ARG A 115 -0.49 6.81 6.37
CA ARG A 115 0.85 6.28 6.59
C ARG A 115 1.11 5.94 8.07
N GLU A 116 0.61 6.78 8.97
CA GLU A 116 0.77 6.59 10.41
C GLU A 116 -0.22 5.57 11.02
N SER A 117 -1.11 5.01 10.20
CA SER A 117 -2.09 4.00 10.59
C SER A 117 -1.76 2.66 9.96
N ASN A 118 -2.13 1.57 10.63
CA ASN A 118 -2.00 0.22 10.09
C ASN A 118 -3.17 -0.15 9.14
N LEU A 119 -3.75 0.86 8.47
CA LEU A 119 -4.97 0.71 7.67
C LEU A 119 -4.83 -0.32 6.54
N PHE A 120 -3.71 -0.27 5.82
CA PHE A 120 -3.48 -1.18 4.69
C PHE A 120 -3.16 -2.60 5.18
N GLU A 121 -2.45 -2.72 6.29
CA GLU A 121 -2.15 -3.99 6.94
C GLU A 121 -3.45 -4.66 7.43
N GLU A 122 -4.30 -3.91 8.12
CA GLU A 122 -5.60 -4.40 8.59
C GLU A 122 -6.52 -4.81 7.43
N LEU A 123 -6.55 -4.04 6.34
CA LEU A 123 -7.29 -4.42 5.13
C LEU A 123 -6.77 -5.73 4.55
N PHE A 124 -5.45 -5.87 4.46
CA PHE A 124 -4.80 -7.08 3.98
C PHE A 124 -5.16 -8.29 4.86
N GLU A 125 -5.04 -8.15 6.19
CA GLU A 125 -5.39 -9.21 7.13
C GLU A 125 -6.86 -9.61 7.06
N GLN A 126 -7.78 -8.65 6.89
CA GLN A 126 -9.20 -8.96 6.72
C GLN A 126 -9.46 -9.79 5.47
N ILE A 127 -8.83 -9.44 4.34
CA ILE A 127 -8.96 -10.19 3.09
C ILE A 127 -8.40 -11.61 3.25
N VAL A 128 -7.22 -11.73 3.83
CA VAL A 128 -6.58 -13.03 4.07
C VAL A 128 -7.43 -13.90 5.00
N ARG A 129 -7.99 -13.32 6.06
CA ARG A 129 -8.91 -14.03 6.98
C ARG A 129 -10.13 -14.56 6.25
N GLN A 130 -10.76 -13.77 5.38
CA GLN A 130 -11.87 -14.24 4.55
C GLN A 130 -11.47 -15.41 3.63
N CYS A 131 -10.28 -15.36 3.04
CA CYS A 131 -9.75 -16.45 2.22
C CYS A 131 -9.59 -17.75 3.03
N VAL A 132 -9.16 -17.65 4.28
CA VAL A 132 -9.07 -18.80 5.20
C VAL A 132 -10.46 -19.34 5.58
N GLU A 133 -11.39 -18.45 5.93
CA GLU A 133 -12.75 -18.81 6.35
C GLU A 133 -13.53 -19.55 5.26
N VAL A 134 -13.34 -19.18 3.99
CA VAL A 134 -13.96 -19.89 2.86
C VAL A 134 -13.18 -21.12 2.40
N GLY A 135 -12.08 -21.47 3.07
CA GLY A 135 -11.25 -22.65 2.77
C GLY A 135 -10.39 -22.49 1.50
N LEU A 136 -10.18 -21.27 1.01
CA LEU A 136 -9.31 -21.01 -0.12
C LEU A 136 -7.82 -21.15 0.24
N VAL A 137 -7.47 -20.84 1.48
CA VAL A 137 -6.11 -20.96 2.03
C VAL A 137 -6.10 -22.06 3.07
N GLU A 138 -5.32 -23.11 2.83
CA GLU A 138 -5.15 -24.22 3.77
C GLU A 138 -3.93 -24.08 4.68
N GLY A 139 -2.93 -23.30 4.28
CA GLY A 139 -1.71 -23.05 5.04
C GLY A 139 -0.78 -24.24 5.24
N LYS A 140 -1.01 -25.36 4.54
CA LYS A 140 -0.23 -26.61 4.67
C LYS A 140 1.15 -26.51 4.02
N HIS A 141 1.21 -25.85 2.86
CA HIS A 141 2.42 -25.67 2.08
C HIS A 141 2.56 -24.20 1.71
N LEU A 142 3.50 -23.54 2.35
CA LEU A 142 3.80 -22.13 2.14
C LEU A 142 5.17 -21.99 1.49
N SER A 143 5.29 -21.08 0.55
CA SER A 143 6.55 -20.65 -0.06
C SER A 143 6.84 -19.20 0.26
N VAL A 144 8.10 -18.87 0.43
CA VAL A 144 8.57 -17.49 0.56
C VAL A 144 9.24 -17.09 -0.75
N ASP A 145 8.83 -15.98 -1.32
CA ASP A 145 9.49 -15.35 -2.48
C ASP A 145 9.87 -13.92 -2.14
N GLY A 146 11.09 -13.53 -2.52
CA GLY A 146 11.61 -12.19 -2.26
C GLY A 146 11.78 -11.41 -3.57
N SER A 147 11.14 -10.24 -3.66
CA SER A 147 11.34 -9.29 -4.75
C SER A 147 12.22 -8.12 -4.32
N PHE A 148 13.19 -7.73 -5.16
CA PHE A 148 14.02 -6.56 -4.90
C PHE A 148 13.28 -5.29 -5.33
N VAL A 149 13.09 -4.38 -4.38
CA VAL A 149 12.49 -3.07 -4.61
C VAL A 149 13.56 -2.00 -4.51
N GLU A 150 13.77 -1.25 -5.60
CA GLU A 150 14.78 -0.19 -5.64
C GLU A 150 14.33 1.00 -4.79
N ALA A 151 15.21 1.46 -3.91
CA ALA A 151 14.99 2.66 -3.10
C ALA A 151 15.12 3.92 -3.97
N ASN A 152 14.33 4.94 -3.67
CA ASN A 152 14.48 6.25 -4.31
C ASN A 152 15.68 7.02 -3.73
N ALA A 153 16.86 6.43 -3.82
CA ALA A 153 18.10 6.96 -3.28
C ALA A 153 19.27 6.68 -4.24
N ALA A 154 20.03 7.74 -4.56
CA ALA A 154 21.17 7.62 -5.43
C ALA A 154 22.36 6.97 -4.70
N LYS A 155 23.19 6.22 -5.42
CA LYS A 155 24.42 5.62 -4.89
C LYS A 155 25.34 6.65 -4.21
N GLN A 156 25.38 7.87 -4.74
CA GLN A 156 26.20 8.97 -4.24
C GLN A 156 25.69 9.57 -2.93
N SER A 157 24.47 9.24 -2.51
CA SER A 157 23.93 9.67 -1.21
C SER A 157 24.56 8.95 -0.01
N ARG A 158 25.35 7.91 -0.26
CA ARG A 158 25.98 7.11 0.78
C ARG A 158 27.18 7.81 1.38
N ILE A 159 27.21 7.84 2.70
CA ILE A 159 28.36 8.34 3.48
C ILE A 159 28.84 7.26 4.45
N PRO A 160 30.11 7.34 4.90
CA PRO A 160 30.59 6.51 5.99
C PRO A 160 29.73 6.67 7.24
N ARG A 161 29.52 5.59 7.97
CA ARG A 161 28.68 5.59 9.18
C ARG A 161 29.15 6.60 10.22
N GLU A 162 30.43 6.78 10.35
CA GLU A 162 31.07 7.72 11.27
C GLU A 162 30.61 9.17 11.04
N GLN A 163 30.21 9.50 9.81
CA GLN A 163 29.72 10.83 9.40
C GLN A 163 28.20 11.02 9.58
N LEU A 164 27.46 10.00 10.03
CA LEU A 164 26.01 10.08 10.20
C LEU A 164 25.61 11.13 11.25
N VAL A 165 26.36 11.25 12.33
CA VAL A 165 26.09 12.22 13.40
C VAL A 165 26.18 13.65 12.87
N GLU A 166 27.16 13.95 12.04
CA GLU A 166 27.30 15.25 11.36
C GLU A 166 26.16 15.48 10.36
N ALA A 167 25.84 14.47 9.56
CA ALA A 167 24.75 14.53 8.61
C ALA A 167 23.37 14.72 9.29
N ALA A 168 23.15 14.20 10.48
CA ALA A 168 21.93 14.37 11.27
C ALA A 168 21.69 15.83 11.69
N GLN A 169 22.73 16.65 11.78
CA GLN A 169 22.58 18.09 12.07
C GLN A 169 21.85 18.83 10.95
N VAL A 170 22.06 18.41 9.70
CA VAL A 170 21.51 19.06 8.51
C VAL A 170 20.29 18.33 7.95
N LYS A 171 20.30 16.98 7.96
CA LYS A 171 19.26 16.15 7.35
C LYS A 171 18.32 15.54 8.39
N HIS A 172 17.06 15.96 8.35
CA HIS A 172 16.03 15.45 9.27
C HIS A 172 15.84 13.93 9.20
N ILE A 173 15.88 13.34 8.01
CA ILE A 173 15.73 11.88 7.78
C ILE A 173 16.83 11.08 8.50
N VAL A 174 18.08 11.55 8.45
CA VAL A 174 19.19 10.90 9.15
C VAL A 174 19.05 11.03 10.67
N ARG A 175 18.54 12.16 11.14
CA ARG A 175 18.26 12.38 12.58
C ARG A 175 17.17 11.43 13.07
N GLN A 176 16.08 11.29 12.32
CA GLN A 176 15.00 10.37 12.65
C GLN A 176 15.50 8.93 12.70
N TYR A 177 16.26 8.49 11.70
CA TYR A 177 16.87 7.17 11.66
C TYR A 177 17.74 6.88 12.92
N LEU A 178 18.59 7.80 13.32
CA LEU A 178 19.41 7.63 14.53
C LEU A 178 18.55 7.55 15.80
N GLN A 179 17.47 8.34 15.90
CA GLN A 179 16.55 8.29 17.03
C GLN A 179 15.79 6.95 17.08
N GLU A 180 15.37 6.42 15.95
CA GLU A 180 14.73 5.10 15.87
C GLU A 180 15.68 3.97 16.26
N LEU A 181 16.95 4.03 15.85
CA LEU A 181 17.99 3.08 16.29
C LEU A 181 18.21 3.15 17.80
N GLU A 182 18.26 4.34 18.40
CA GLU A 182 18.43 4.49 19.83
C GLU A 182 17.24 3.93 20.62
N GLN A 183 16.03 4.04 20.10
CA GLN A 183 14.82 3.49 20.71
C GLN A 183 14.75 1.97 20.63
N GLN A 184 15.21 1.38 19.51
CA GLN A 184 15.14 -0.06 19.29
C GLN A 184 16.25 -0.84 20.03
N ASN A 185 17.43 -0.26 20.21
CA ASN A 185 18.59 -0.90 20.85
C ASN A 185 19.34 0.06 21.80
N PRO A 186 18.86 0.27 23.02
CA PRO A 186 19.51 1.20 23.96
C PRO A 186 20.84 0.67 24.56
N VAL A 187 21.19 -0.61 24.40
CA VAL A 187 22.30 -1.25 25.16
C VAL A 187 23.25 -2.12 24.31
N GLU A 188 22.90 -2.57 23.13
CA GLU A 188 23.77 -3.41 22.31
C GLU A 188 24.23 -2.68 21.04
N GLU A 189 25.53 -2.83 20.72
CA GLU A 189 26.07 -2.33 19.46
C GLU A 189 25.25 -2.93 18.31
N PRO A 190 24.66 -2.10 17.43
CA PRO A 190 23.86 -2.60 16.33
C PRO A 190 24.74 -3.45 15.42
N VAL A 191 24.35 -4.70 15.19
CA VAL A 191 24.96 -5.61 14.21
C VAL A 191 24.70 -5.08 12.81
N HIS A 192 25.29 -3.96 12.47
CA HIS A 192 25.23 -3.37 11.13
C HIS A 192 26.54 -3.62 10.40
N THR A 193 26.47 -4.46 9.39
CA THR A 193 27.60 -4.84 8.54
C THR A 193 27.87 -3.88 7.38
N GLN A 194 27.21 -2.72 7.33
CA GLN A 194 27.47 -1.73 6.27
C GLN A 194 28.31 -0.56 6.77
N ASP A 195 29.47 -0.37 6.14
CA ASP A 195 30.34 0.78 6.38
C ASP A 195 29.80 2.10 5.84
N GLN A 196 28.78 2.05 4.95
CA GLN A 196 28.19 3.22 4.31
C GLN A 196 26.66 3.19 4.38
N VAL A 197 26.07 4.31 4.72
CA VAL A 197 24.61 4.52 4.85
C VAL A 197 24.15 5.63 3.93
N SER A 198 22.97 5.46 3.30
CA SER A 198 22.39 6.52 2.47
C SER A 198 21.85 7.67 3.33
N THR A 199 22.16 8.89 2.99
CA THR A 199 21.61 10.08 3.66
C THR A 199 20.22 10.48 3.14
N THR A 200 19.72 9.81 2.09
CA THR A 200 18.39 10.05 1.51
C THR A 200 17.39 9.02 2.01
N ASP A 201 17.85 7.78 2.14
CA ASP A 201 17.06 6.64 2.62
C ASP A 201 17.98 5.72 3.44
N PRO A 202 18.14 6.01 4.75
CA PRO A 202 19.12 5.34 5.61
C PRO A 202 18.83 3.84 5.84
N ASP A 203 17.57 3.43 5.76
CA ASP A 203 17.16 2.04 5.95
C ASP A 203 17.45 1.17 4.72
N SER A 204 17.62 1.81 3.55
CA SER A 204 17.93 1.10 2.31
C SER A 204 19.34 0.51 2.34
N THR A 205 19.51 -0.66 1.73
CA THR A 205 20.81 -1.33 1.65
C THR A 205 21.32 -1.44 0.21
N TYR A 206 22.63 -1.37 0.05
CA TYR A 206 23.28 -1.48 -1.24
C TYR A 206 23.56 -2.95 -1.56
N ALA A 207 22.74 -3.52 -2.43
CA ALA A 207 22.79 -4.95 -2.73
C ALA A 207 22.57 -5.23 -4.23
N THR A 208 22.86 -6.46 -4.65
CA THR A 208 22.57 -6.98 -5.99
C THR A 208 21.55 -8.11 -5.88
N LYS A 209 20.70 -8.27 -6.89
CA LYS A 209 19.91 -9.48 -7.10
C LYS A 209 20.30 -10.11 -8.45
N GLY A 210 20.81 -11.33 -8.40
CA GLY A 210 21.31 -12.01 -9.61
C GLY A 210 22.48 -11.27 -10.26
N GLY A 211 22.57 -11.26 -11.58
CA GLY A 211 23.61 -10.55 -12.34
C GLY A 211 23.42 -9.06 -12.54
N THR A 212 22.52 -8.40 -11.78
CA THR A 212 22.24 -6.98 -11.94
C THR A 212 23.23 -6.10 -11.16
N PRO A 213 23.52 -4.87 -11.62
CA PRO A 213 24.34 -3.94 -10.85
C PRO A 213 23.78 -3.66 -9.46
N ALA A 214 24.66 -3.50 -8.47
CA ALA A 214 24.24 -3.18 -7.10
C ALA A 214 23.51 -1.83 -7.04
N ARG A 215 22.39 -1.81 -6.30
CA ARG A 215 21.54 -0.64 -6.08
C ARG A 215 21.12 -0.57 -4.62
N LEU A 216 20.70 0.62 -4.20
CA LEU A 216 20.04 0.78 -2.90
C LEU A 216 18.60 0.26 -3.00
N GLY A 217 18.17 -0.54 -2.03
CA GLY A 217 16.84 -1.10 -2.04
C GLY A 217 16.52 -1.98 -0.85
N TYR A 218 15.39 -2.66 -0.99
CA TYR A 218 14.77 -3.54 -0.01
C TYR A 218 14.42 -4.87 -0.67
N TYR A 219 14.16 -5.88 0.14
CA TYR A 219 13.42 -7.05 -0.29
C TYR A 219 12.00 -6.97 0.25
N ASP A 220 11.02 -7.12 -0.65
CA ASP A 220 9.66 -7.47 -0.27
C ASP A 220 9.55 -8.99 -0.29
N ASN A 221 9.38 -9.58 0.87
CA ASN A 221 9.21 -11.02 1.03
C ASN A 221 7.72 -11.32 1.10
N TYR A 222 7.25 -12.18 0.20
CA TYR A 222 5.87 -12.63 0.12
C TYR A 222 5.78 -14.06 0.62
N LEU A 223 4.88 -14.29 1.58
CA LEU A 223 4.48 -15.62 1.98
C LEU A 223 3.26 -16.03 1.16
N VAL A 224 3.37 -17.10 0.40
CA VAL A 224 2.36 -17.53 -0.57
C VAL A 224 1.89 -18.93 -0.23
N ASP A 225 0.56 -19.14 -0.18
CA ASP A 225 -0.01 -20.47 -0.11
C ASP A 225 0.10 -21.16 -1.48
N ASN A 226 0.80 -22.32 -1.50
CA ASN A 226 1.15 -23.00 -2.74
C ASN A 226 -0.05 -23.59 -3.49
N GLN A 227 -1.13 -23.85 -2.78
CA GLN A 227 -2.32 -24.45 -3.36
C GLN A 227 -3.20 -23.41 -4.07
N SER A 228 -3.45 -22.29 -3.39
CA SER A 228 -4.33 -21.22 -3.89
C SER A 228 -3.59 -20.09 -4.60
N CYS A 229 -2.26 -20.01 -4.44
CA CYS A 229 -1.43 -18.88 -4.85
C CYS A 229 -1.83 -17.54 -4.17
N VAL A 230 -2.54 -17.60 -3.05
CA VAL A 230 -2.88 -16.42 -2.27
C VAL A 230 -1.66 -15.97 -1.48
N ILE A 231 -1.33 -14.67 -1.56
CA ILE A 231 -0.33 -14.05 -0.70
C ILE A 231 -0.94 -13.89 0.69
N VAL A 232 -0.36 -14.54 1.69
CA VAL A 232 -0.85 -14.58 3.06
C VAL A 232 -0.01 -13.76 4.04
N GLY A 233 1.16 -13.29 3.60
CA GLY A 233 2.03 -12.41 4.36
C GLY A 233 2.93 -11.59 3.45
N VAL A 234 3.26 -10.37 3.90
CA VAL A 234 4.18 -9.47 3.21
C VAL A 234 5.09 -8.83 4.24
N GLN A 235 6.40 -8.85 4.01
CA GLN A 235 7.36 -8.19 4.87
C GLN A 235 8.48 -7.53 4.06
N ALA A 236 8.60 -6.22 4.23
CA ALA A 236 9.73 -5.47 3.69
C ALA A 236 10.94 -5.57 4.62
N THR A 237 12.11 -5.81 4.04
CA THR A 237 13.33 -6.03 4.79
C THR A 237 14.55 -5.43 4.11
N ALA A 238 15.60 -5.18 4.86
CA ALA A 238 16.86 -4.71 4.30
C ALA A 238 17.43 -5.76 3.33
N ALA A 239 17.87 -5.34 2.13
CA ALA A 239 18.24 -6.23 1.03
C ALA A 239 19.46 -7.15 1.27
N ARG A 240 20.10 -7.08 2.43
CA ARG A 240 21.33 -7.86 2.77
C ARG A 240 21.11 -9.04 3.69
N MET A 241 19.94 -9.20 4.25
CA MET A 241 19.67 -10.28 5.18
C MET A 241 19.09 -11.46 4.42
N SER A 242 19.58 -12.67 4.67
CA SER A 242 18.95 -13.91 4.17
C SER A 242 17.67 -14.15 4.98
N GLN A 243 16.62 -13.43 4.63
CA GLN A 243 15.41 -13.28 5.46
C GLN A 243 14.28 -14.20 5.08
N GLU A 244 14.51 -15.09 4.14
CA GLU A 244 13.63 -16.23 3.92
C GLU A 244 13.31 -16.97 5.23
N THR A 245 14.31 -17.05 6.14
CA THR A 245 14.15 -17.63 7.48
C THR A 245 13.32 -16.76 8.42
N VAL A 246 13.51 -15.44 8.43
CA VAL A 246 12.77 -14.51 9.31
C VAL A 246 11.31 -14.39 8.86
N ALA A 247 11.05 -14.32 7.55
CA ALA A 247 9.71 -14.33 7.01
C ALA A 247 8.96 -15.66 7.32
N ALA A 248 9.68 -16.78 7.37
CA ALA A 248 9.12 -18.07 7.78
C ALA A 248 8.74 -18.11 9.28
N ASP A 249 9.51 -17.45 10.15
CA ASP A 249 9.21 -17.36 11.57
C ASP A 249 8.00 -16.46 11.87
N HIS A 250 7.82 -15.38 11.12
CA HIS A 250 6.62 -14.52 11.19
C HIS A 250 5.35 -15.19 10.61
N ALA A 251 5.48 -16.26 9.83
CA ALA A 251 4.36 -17.10 9.39
C ALA A 251 3.75 -17.96 10.52
N HIS A 252 4.36 -17.97 11.71
CA HIS A 252 3.90 -18.75 12.85
C HIS A 252 2.47 -18.45 13.30
N PRO A 253 1.98 -17.18 13.34
CA PRO A 253 0.58 -16.88 13.67
C PRO A 253 -0.39 -17.47 12.65
N PHE A 254 -0.02 -17.52 11.38
CA PHE A 254 -0.87 -18.04 10.29
C PHE A 254 -1.09 -19.54 10.38
N ARG A 255 -0.05 -20.33 10.72
CA ARG A 255 -0.17 -21.75 10.96
C ARG A 255 -1.11 -22.07 12.13
N ALA A 256 -1.16 -21.21 13.14
CA ALA A 256 -2.07 -21.35 14.27
C ALA A 256 -3.53 -21.04 13.91
N MET A 257 -3.81 -20.21 12.89
CA MET A 257 -5.16 -19.91 12.41
C MET A 257 -5.69 -20.95 11.43
N ALA A 258 -4.85 -21.47 10.54
CA ALA A 258 -5.23 -22.48 9.55
C ALA A 258 -5.40 -23.89 10.14
N GLY A 259 -4.91 -24.16 11.33
CA GLY A 259 -4.98 -25.43 12.04
C GLY A 259 -6.18 -25.58 13.00
N ARG A 260 -7.15 -24.68 12.97
CA ARG A 260 -8.41 -24.78 13.69
C ARG A 260 -9.56 -24.97 12.71
#